data_e6c5adf7248529ed0d0f9393178c8467
#
_entry.id   e6c5adf7248529ed0d0f9393178c8467
#
_cell.length_a   1.000
_cell.length_b   1.000
_cell.length_c   1.000
_cell.angle_alpha   90.00
_cell.angle_beta   90.00
_cell.angle_gamma   90.00
#
_symmetry.space_group_name_H-M   'P 1'
#
loop_
_entity.id
_entity.type
_entity.pdbx_description
1 polymer ?
#
loop_
_entity_poly.entity_id
_entity_poly.type
_entity_poly.pdbx_seq_one_letter_code
_entity_poly.pdbx_strand_id
1 'polypeptide(L)'
;MVDQVLSNWKELDELRRENGALRAEQTAYSEILAENVRLRSLAGFRQGYTQYTLLGATVIAREYGAWTHTAIIDRGSDSGLTKYMPVIVPEGLVGFVSEVYSNSARVQLITDPRTSVGAIVQRPSSRVVSIVQGDGNQPGTMSFVNLSREADILKDDTLVTSGYGGVYPRGLLIGHVSEVTDDPSTPVREARVVPAADFSRLEEVFVIVSQFDRTLPADIDTTAPVKEPPMNPNEKQAGVP
;
A
#
# COMPACT_ATOMS: atom_id res chain seq x y z
N MET A 1 58.62 26.94 24.27
CA MET A 1 57.20 27.05 24.72
C MET A 1 56.24 27.25 23.55
N VAL A 2 56.50 28.23 22.62
CA VAL A 2 55.64 28.49 21.44
C VAL A 2 55.62 27.30 20.47
N ASP A 3 56.77 26.65 20.22
CA ASP A 3 56.82 25.48 19.31
C ASP A 3 56.03 24.31 19.80
N GLN A 4 55.96 24.07 21.11
CA GLN A 4 55.20 23.01 21.71
C GLN A 4 53.67 23.22 21.62
N VAL A 5 53.24 24.47 21.70
CA VAL A 5 51.85 24.85 21.51
C VAL A 5 51.46 24.67 20.04
N LEU A 6 52.29 25.04 19.09
CA LEU A 6 52.04 24.86 17.66
C LEU A 6 52.02 23.38 17.25
N SER A 7 52.86 22.54 17.83
CA SER A 7 52.83 21.09 17.56
C SER A 7 51.57 20.45 18.11
N ASN A 8 51.10 20.81 19.31
CA ASN A 8 49.86 20.32 19.90
C ASN A 8 48.62 20.75 19.10
N TRP A 9 48.63 21.96 18.53
CA TRP A 9 47.52 22.42 17.65
C TRP A 9 47.48 21.62 16.35
N LYS A 10 48.60 21.28 15.74
CA LYS A 10 48.66 20.46 14.53
C LYS A 10 48.17 19.07 14.82
N GLU A 11 48.63 18.42 15.91
CA GLU A 11 48.19 17.11 16.34
C GLU A 11 46.69 17.06 16.64
N LEU A 12 46.16 18.11 17.29
CA LEU A 12 44.72 18.24 17.57
C LEU A 12 43.90 18.33 16.27
N ASP A 13 44.40 19.03 15.27
CA ASP A 13 43.74 19.20 13.98
C ASP A 13 43.79 17.92 13.16
N GLU A 14 44.89 17.19 13.23
CA GLU A 14 45.04 15.89 12.58
C GLU A 14 44.12 14.84 13.23
N LEU A 15 44.08 14.76 14.56
CA LEU A 15 43.14 13.87 15.28
C LEU A 15 41.67 14.21 15.01
N ARG A 16 41.32 15.48 14.84
CA ARG A 16 39.96 15.91 14.46
C ARG A 16 39.60 15.44 13.06
N ARG A 17 40.52 15.53 12.10
CA ARG A 17 40.33 15.07 10.72
C ARG A 17 40.18 13.54 10.69
N GLU A 18 41.04 12.83 11.39
CA GLU A 18 40.97 11.37 11.50
C GLU A 18 39.67 10.91 12.16
N ASN A 19 39.27 11.55 13.27
CA ASN A 19 38.00 11.25 13.93
C ASN A 19 36.80 11.54 13.02
N GLY A 20 36.86 12.63 12.23
CA GLY A 20 35.84 12.93 11.21
C GLY A 20 35.76 11.86 10.12
N ALA A 21 36.90 11.43 9.61
CA ALA A 21 36.97 10.37 8.59
C ALA A 21 36.46 9.02 9.12
N LEU A 22 36.88 8.62 10.33
CA LEU A 22 36.42 7.39 10.97
C LEU A 22 34.91 7.39 11.25
N ARG A 23 34.34 8.52 11.66
CA ARG A 23 32.89 8.65 11.83
C ARG A 23 32.14 8.52 10.51
N ALA A 24 32.64 9.14 9.44
CA ALA A 24 32.05 9.01 8.11
C ALA A 24 32.09 7.56 7.60
N GLU A 25 33.21 6.89 7.79
CA GLU A 25 33.39 5.46 7.45
C GLU A 25 32.44 4.57 8.27
N GLN A 26 32.32 4.80 9.58
CA GLN A 26 31.41 4.09 10.45
C GLN A 26 29.95 4.26 10.01
N THR A 27 29.55 5.47 9.62
CA THR A 27 28.20 5.75 9.11
C THR A 27 27.96 5.00 7.81
N ALA A 28 28.89 5.07 6.85
CA ALA A 28 28.80 4.34 5.60
C ALA A 28 28.71 2.82 5.81
N TYR A 29 29.51 2.28 6.73
CA TYR A 29 29.48 0.85 7.06
C TYR A 29 28.16 0.42 7.69
N SER A 30 27.60 1.24 8.59
CA SER A 30 26.30 0.95 9.20
C SER A 30 25.16 0.95 8.17
N GLU A 31 25.21 1.84 7.18
CA GLU A 31 24.23 1.88 6.09
C GLU A 31 24.32 0.63 5.19
N ILE A 32 25.54 0.22 4.82
CA ILE A 32 25.75 -1.01 4.03
C ILE A 32 25.24 -2.24 4.78
N LEU A 33 25.42 -2.31 6.10
CA LEU A 33 24.89 -3.41 6.90
C LEU A 33 23.36 -3.41 6.93
N ALA A 34 22.73 -2.24 7.11
CA ALA A 34 21.29 -2.11 7.11
C ALA A 34 20.69 -2.53 5.74
N GLU A 35 21.30 -2.06 4.64
CA GLU A 35 20.93 -2.45 3.29
C GLU A 35 21.08 -3.97 3.08
N ASN A 36 22.18 -4.57 3.53
CA ASN A 36 22.41 -6.01 3.37
C ASN A 36 21.38 -6.86 4.11
N VAL A 37 21.01 -6.47 5.34
CA VAL A 37 19.94 -7.12 6.11
C VAL A 37 18.60 -7.01 5.36
N ARG A 38 18.27 -5.83 4.85
CA ARG A 38 17.05 -5.56 4.10
C ARG A 38 17.00 -6.40 2.81
N LEU A 39 18.05 -6.38 2.01
CA LEU A 39 18.13 -7.16 0.77
C LEU A 39 18.02 -8.67 1.01
N ARG A 40 18.60 -9.20 2.09
CA ARG A 40 18.44 -10.62 2.47
C ARG A 40 17.01 -10.96 2.83
N SER A 41 16.32 -10.07 3.57
CA SER A 41 14.89 -10.23 3.89
C SER A 41 14.05 -10.27 2.61
N LEU A 42 14.29 -9.35 1.68
CA LEU A 42 13.61 -9.31 0.38
C LEU A 42 13.88 -10.57 -0.47
N ALA A 43 15.11 -11.06 -0.48
CA ALA A 43 15.46 -12.30 -1.19
C ALA A 43 14.73 -13.52 -0.62
N GLY A 44 14.64 -13.64 0.69
CA GLY A 44 13.86 -14.68 1.37
C GLY A 44 12.36 -14.58 1.09
N PHE A 45 11.81 -13.36 1.09
CA PHE A 45 10.42 -13.10 0.74
C PHE A 45 10.06 -13.58 -0.67
N ARG A 46 10.90 -13.28 -1.66
CA ARG A 46 10.69 -13.71 -3.05
C ARG A 46 10.56 -15.24 -3.18
N GLN A 47 11.28 -16.00 -2.37
CA GLN A 47 11.21 -17.47 -2.39
C GLN A 47 9.88 -18.00 -1.83
N GLY A 48 9.22 -17.27 -0.94
CA GLY A 48 7.91 -17.64 -0.37
C GLY A 48 6.72 -17.36 -1.30
N TYR A 49 6.89 -16.49 -2.31
CA TYR A 49 5.83 -16.07 -3.24
C TYR A 49 6.04 -16.61 -4.66
N THR A 50 6.33 -17.92 -4.76
CA THR A 50 6.64 -18.60 -6.05
C THR A 50 5.48 -18.60 -7.05
N GLN A 51 4.24 -18.39 -6.60
CA GLN A 51 3.06 -18.27 -7.45
C GLN A 51 3.02 -16.96 -8.26
N TYR A 52 3.85 -15.97 -7.92
CA TYR A 52 3.90 -14.68 -8.60
C TYR A 52 5.27 -14.44 -9.20
N THR A 53 5.28 -13.78 -10.36
CA THR A 53 6.51 -13.20 -10.89
C THR A 53 6.69 -11.82 -10.26
N LEU A 54 7.71 -11.68 -9.44
CA LEU A 54 8.02 -10.45 -8.70
C LEU A 54 9.18 -9.70 -9.35
N LEU A 55 8.97 -8.42 -9.67
CA LEU A 55 10.01 -7.49 -10.10
C LEU A 55 10.35 -6.57 -8.93
N GLY A 56 11.60 -6.59 -8.48
CA GLY A 56 12.11 -5.66 -7.46
C GLY A 56 12.32 -4.26 -8.06
N ALA A 57 11.96 -3.24 -7.29
CA ALA A 57 12.14 -1.84 -7.63
C ALA A 57 12.48 -1.02 -6.39
N THR A 58 13.25 0.06 -6.57
CA THR A 58 13.61 1.01 -5.52
C THR A 58 12.68 2.21 -5.55
N VAL A 59 12.26 2.67 -4.39
CA VAL A 59 11.46 3.89 -4.25
C VAL A 59 12.40 5.09 -4.33
N ILE A 60 12.28 5.89 -5.40
CA ILE A 60 13.14 7.05 -5.66
C ILE A 60 12.53 8.38 -5.24
N ALA A 61 11.21 8.43 -5.04
CA ALA A 61 10.51 9.61 -4.51
C ALA A 61 9.20 9.19 -3.84
N ARG A 62 8.74 10.01 -2.90
CA ARG A 62 7.46 9.84 -2.21
C ARG A 62 6.76 11.19 -2.10
N GLU A 63 5.46 11.20 -2.30
CA GLU A 63 4.61 12.37 -2.17
C GLU A 63 3.46 12.05 -1.23
N TYR A 64 3.43 12.74 -0.11
CA TYR A 64 2.37 12.66 0.90
C TYR A 64 1.72 14.02 1.02
N GLY A 65 0.70 14.25 0.21
CA GLY A 65 -0.18 15.41 0.34
C GLY A 65 -1.41 15.08 1.18
N ALA A 66 -2.20 16.08 1.51
CA ALA A 66 -3.47 15.88 2.24
C ALA A 66 -4.45 14.95 1.49
N TRP A 67 -4.34 14.89 0.15
CA TRP A 67 -5.28 14.17 -0.72
C TRP A 67 -4.60 13.19 -1.68
N THR A 68 -3.28 13.03 -1.59
CA THR A 68 -2.53 12.22 -2.55
C THR A 68 -1.39 11.52 -1.84
N HIS A 69 -1.40 10.21 -1.83
CA HIS A 69 -0.31 9.38 -1.33
C HIS A 69 0.24 8.54 -2.49
N THR A 70 1.39 8.96 -3.01
CA THR A 70 2.06 8.29 -4.13
C THR A 70 3.54 8.07 -3.86
N ALA A 71 4.10 7.06 -4.51
CA ALA A 71 5.53 6.81 -4.58
C ALA A 71 5.97 6.68 -6.03
N ILE A 72 7.23 7.00 -6.32
CA ILE A 72 7.83 6.78 -7.64
C ILE A 72 8.90 5.71 -7.48
N ILE A 73 8.88 4.72 -8.37
CA ILE A 73 9.84 3.62 -8.41
C ILE A 73 10.73 3.69 -9.66
N ASP A 74 11.94 3.14 -9.55
CA ASP A 74 13.00 3.14 -10.57
C ASP A 74 12.81 2.07 -11.68
N ARG A 75 11.59 1.60 -11.88
CA ARG A 75 11.21 0.64 -12.93
C ARG A 75 10.01 1.16 -13.70
N GLY A 76 10.04 0.98 -15.01
CA GLY A 76 9.01 1.45 -15.92
C GLY A 76 8.65 0.43 -17.01
N SER A 77 8.14 0.91 -18.14
CA SER A 77 7.74 0.06 -19.28
C SER A 77 8.89 -0.78 -19.82
N ASP A 78 10.12 -0.27 -19.77
CA ASP A 78 11.32 -1.00 -20.23
C ASP A 78 11.60 -2.25 -19.39
N SER A 79 11.06 -2.30 -18.17
CA SER A 79 11.09 -3.46 -17.27
C SER A 79 9.81 -4.30 -17.31
N GLY A 80 8.90 -4.03 -18.26
CA GLY A 80 7.65 -4.76 -18.43
C GLY A 80 6.52 -4.33 -17.48
N LEU A 81 6.62 -3.15 -16.84
CA LEU A 81 5.55 -2.65 -16.00
C LEU A 81 4.36 -2.13 -16.83
N THR A 82 3.17 -2.39 -16.32
CA THR A 82 1.91 -1.84 -16.86
C THR A 82 1.04 -1.30 -15.72
N LYS A 83 0.05 -0.47 -16.09
CA LYS A 83 -0.91 0.07 -15.10
C LYS A 83 -1.65 -1.05 -14.38
N TYR A 84 -2.02 -0.76 -13.15
CA TYR A 84 -2.76 -1.64 -12.24
C TYR A 84 -2.00 -2.90 -11.77
N MET A 85 -0.69 -2.99 -12.00
CA MET A 85 0.12 -4.02 -11.37
C MET A 85 0.20 -3.77 -9.86
N PRO A 86 -0.08 -4.79 -9.02
CA PRO A 86 0.03 -4.66 -7.57
C PRO A 86 1.47 -4.45 -7.13
N VAL A 87 1.63 -3.64 -6.08
CA VAL A 87 2.91 -3.37 -5.44
C VAL A 87 2.84 -3.84 -3.99
N ILE A 88 3.82 -4.63 -3.58
CA ILE A 88 3.88 -5.27 -2.25
C ILE A 88 5.26 -5.11 -1.62
N VAL A 89 5.30 -5.25 -0.30
CA VAL A 89 6.51 -5.47 0.51
C VAL A 89 6.33 -6.77 1.31
N PRO A 90 7.37 -7.27 1.98
CA PRO A 90 7.25 -8.46 2.83
C PRO A 90 6.12 -8.38 3.87
N GLU A 91 5.89 -7.20 4.40
CA GLU A 91 4.90 -6.94 5.43
C GLU A 91 3.46 -6.89 4.90
N GLY A 92 3.26 -6.53 3.61
CA GLY A 92 1.91 -6.47 3.05
C GLY A 92 1.77 -5.68 1.75
N LEU A 93 0.53 -5.35 1.44
CA LEU A 93 0.15 -4.59 0.26
C LEU A 93 0.54 -3.12 0.40
N VAL A 94 1.20 -2.58 -0.63
CA VAL A 94 1.58 -1.16 -0.71
C VAL A 94 0.61 -0.35 -1.58
N GLY A 95 0.23 -0.88 -2.75
CA GLY A 95 -0.60 -0.15 -3.70
C GLY A 95 -0.64 -0.81 -5.07
N PHE A 96 -0.78 0.03 -6.08
CA PHE A 96 -0.74 -0.40 -7.48
C PHE A 96 -0.07 0.66 -8.36
N VAL A 97 0.44 0.23 -9.51
CA VAL A 97 1.03 1.11 -10.52
C VAL A 97 -0.07 1.94 -11.18
N SER A 98 -0.10 3.25 -10.95
CA SER A 98 -1.10 4.18 -11.51
C SER A 98 -0.67 4.78 -12.84
N GLU A 99 0.63 5.07 -13.01
CA GLU A 99 1.21 5.61 -14.24
C GLU A 99 2.54 4.94 -14.52
N VAL A 100 2.84 4.74 -15.79
CA VAL A 100 4.09 4.10 -16.24
C VAL A 100 4.79 5.01 -17.22
N TYR A 101 6.07 5.25 -16.98
CA TYR A 101 7.03 5.93 -17.86
C TYR A 101 8.07 4.90 -18.35
N SER A 102 9.01 5.31 -19.20
CA SER A 102 10.04 4.39 -19.74
C SER A 102 10.85 3.72 -18.62
N ASN A 103 11.45 4.51 -17.72
CA ASN A 103 12.39 4.02 -16.69
C ASN A 103 11.85 4.12 -15.27
N SER A 104 10.63 4.62 -15.10
CA SER A 104 10.03 4.81 -13.78
C SER A 104 8.53 4.56 -13.83
N ALA A 105 7.91 4.38 -12.67
CA ALA A 105 6.46 4.30 -12.56
C ALA A 105 5.98 4.98 -11.28
N ARG A 106 4.76 5.51 -11.33
CA ARG A 106 4.06 6.04 -10.16
C ARG A 106 3.21 4.96 -9.55
N VAL A 107 3.33 4.79 -8.26
CA VAL A 107 2.56 3.88 -7.44
C VAL A 107 1.58 4.68 -6.60
N GLN A 108 0.30 4.39 -6.71
CA GLN A 108 -0.73 4.92 -5.83
C GLN A 108 -0.86 4.00 -4.61
N LEU A 109 -0.68 4.56 -3.42
CA LEU A 109 -0.65 3.80 -2.18
C LEU A 109 -2.08 3.42 -1.72
N ILE A 110 -2.22 2.35 -0.94
CA ILE A 110 -3.52 1.97 -0.37
C ILE A 110 -4.02 2.94 0.69
N THR A 111 -3.14 3.76 1.25
CA THR A 111 -3.46 4.85 2.18
C THR A 111 -3.97 6.12 1.49
N ASP A 112 -3.93 6.19 0.16
CA ASP A 112 -4.52 7.31 -0.60
C ASP A 112 -6.05 7.26 -0.47
N PRO A 113 -6.72 8.36 -0.11
CA PRO A 113 -8.18 8.38 0.06
C PRO A 113 -8.98 8.02 -1.19
N ARG A 114 -8.36 8.10 -2.37
CA ARG A 114 -8.97 7.72 -3.65
C ARG A 114 -8.78 6.24 -3.99
N THR A 115 -7.97 5.52 -3.19
CA THR A 115 -7.72 4.09 -3.40
C THR A 115 -8.74 3.26 -2.64
N SER A 116 -9.36 2.33 -3.35
CA SER A 116 -10.28 1.35 -2.80
C SER A 116 -9.76 -0.05 -3.05
N VAL A 117 -9.68 -0.86 -2.01
CA VAL A 117 -9.18 -2.24 -2.05
C VAL A 117 -10.27 -3.19 -1.56
N GLY A 118 -10.68 -4.15 -2.39
CA GLY A 118 -11.57 -5.21 -1.94
C GLY A 118 -10.88 -6.07 -0.88
N ALA A 119 -11.45 -6.12 0.31
CA ALA A 119 -10.87 -6.80 1.46
C ALA A 119 -11.80 -7.88 2.02
N ILE A 120 -11.22 -8.86 2.69
CA ILE A 120 -11.94 -9.93 3.39
C ILE A 120 -11.29 -10.15 4.75
N VAL A 121 -12.10 -10.32 5.79
CA VAL A 121 -11.62 -10.75 7.11
C VAL A 121 -11.03 -12.15 7.00
N GLN A 122 -9.79 -12.34 7.45
CA GLN A 122 -9.09 -13.62 7.34
C GLN A 122 -9.66 -14.66 8.31
N ARG A 123 -10.23 -14.26 9.44
CA ARG A 123 -10.82 -15.15 10.46
C ARG A 123 -11.89 -16.05 9.83
N PRO A 124 -11.77 -17.41 9.93
CA PRO A 124 -12.65 -18.35 9.25
C PRO A 124 -14.13 -18.22 9.63
N SER A 125 -14.43 -17.84 10.87
CA SER A 125 -15.78 -17.68 11.39
C SER A 125 -16.51 -16.46 10.86
N SER A 126 -15.77 -15.40 10.43
CA SER A 126 -16.35 -14.16 9.94
C SER A 126 -16.42 -14.11 8.41
N ARG A 127 -15.28 -14.08 7.74
CA ARG A 127 -15.15 -13.96 6.27
C ARG A 127 -15.93 -12.79 5.66
N VAL A 128 -16.19 -11.75 6.44
CA VAL A 128 -16.86 -10.54 5.96
C VAL A 128 -16.04 -9.90 4.83
N VAL A 129 -16.71 -9.57 3.74
CA VAL A 129 -16.11 -8.93 2.56
C VAL A 129 -16.64 -7.52 2.44
N SER A 130 -15.76 -6.56 2.28
CA SER A 130 -16.08 -5.17 1.98
C SER A 130 -14.88 -4.44 1.38
N ILE A 131 -14.86 -3.13 1.47
CA ILE A 131 -13.86 -2.25 0.86
C ILE A 131 -13.03 -1.59 1.95
N VAL A 132 -11.71 -1.59 1.79
CA VAL A 132 -10.78 -0.75 2.54
C VAL A 132 -10.42 0.45 1.69
N GLN A 133 -10.51 1.65 2.29
CA GLN A 133 -10.13 2.93 1.68
C GLN A 133 -9.13 3.66 2.55
N GLY A 134 -8.27 4.47 1.95
CA GLY A 134 -7.41 5.39 2.70
C GLY A 134 -8.26 6.41 3.46
N ASP A 135 -7.87 6.72 4.70
CA ASP A 135 -8.57 7.71 5.52
C ASP A 135 -8.04 9.12 5.19
N GLY A 136 -8.90 9.95 4.60
CA GLY A 136 -8.57 11.34 4.27
C GLY A 136 -8.41 12.25 5.50
N ASN A 137 -8.94 11.84 6.65
CA ASN A 137 -8.87 12.62 7.90
C ASN A 137 -7.67 12.26 8.77
N GLN A 138 -7.17 11.03 8.65
CA GLN A 138 -6.02 10.53 9.41
C GLN A 138 -4.99 9.90 8.47
N PRO A 139 -3.99 10.69 8.02
CA PRO A 139 -2.94 10.18 7.14
C PRO A 139 -2.25 8.92 7.72
N GLY A 140 -2.06 7.91 6.88
CA GLY A 140 -1.43 6.66 7.29
C GLY A 140 -2.37 5.61 7.89
N THR A 141 -3.65 5.92 8.06
CA THR A 141 -4.70 4.96 8.44
C THR A 141 -5.64 4.67 7.27
N MET A 142 -6.45 3.65 7.44
CA MET A 142 -7.46 3.24 6.45
C MET A 142 -8.78 2.95 7.17
N SER A 143 -9.88 3.01 6.43
CA SER A 143 -11.21 2.63 6.89
C SER A 143 -11.74 1.42 6.12
N PHE A 144 -12.22 0.41 6.84
CA PHE A 144 -13.00 -0.70 6.29
C PHE A 144 -14.46 -0.29 6.33
N VAL A 145 -15.00 0.05 5.17
CA VAL A 145 -16.27 0.77 5.02
C VAL A 145 -17.38 -0.11 4.46
N ASN A 146 -18.62 0.43 4.45
CA ASN A 146 -19.82 -0.25 3.93
C ASN A 146 -20.11 -1.60 4.61
N LEU A 147 -19.86 -1.69 5.91
CA LEU A 147 -20.12 -2.90 6.68
C LEU A 147 -21.59 -2.96 7.09
N SER A 148 -22.21 -4.14 6.93
CA SER A 148 -23.53 -4.38 7.52
C SER A 148 -23.46 -4.24 9.04
N ARG A 149 -24.54 -3.80 9.68
CA ARG A 149 -24.62 -3.75 11.14
C ARG A 149 -24.45 -5.11 11.82
N GLU A 150 -24.78 -6.17 11.09
CA GLU A 150 -24.68 -7.57 11.55
C GLU A 150 -23.29 -8.16 11.22
N ALA A 151 -22.40 -7.41 10.57
CA ALA A 151 -21.09 -7.91 10.20
C ALA A 151 -20.27 -8.29 11.44
N ASP A 152 -19.81 -9.54 11.47
CA ASP A 152 -18.98 -10.07 12.56
C ASP A 152 -17.51 -9.61 12.35
N ILE A 153 -17.20 -8.43 12.87
CA ILE A 153 -15.87 -7.82 12.83
C ILE A 153 -15.43 -7.50 14.24
N LEU A 154 -14.24 -7.93 14.57
CA LEU A 154 -13.62 -7.73 15.86
C LEU A 154 -12.34 -6.91 15.73
N LYS A 155 -11.96 -6.25 16.82
CA LYS A 155 -10.62 -5.68 16.96
C LYS A 155 -9.57 -6.78 16.74
N ASP A 156 -8.46 -6.44 16.14
CA ASP A 156 -7.34 -7.31 15.75
C ASP A 156 -7.66 -8.32 14.64
N ASP A 157 -8.84 -8.26 14.02
CA ASP A 157 -9.11 -9.02 12.82
C ASP A 157 -8.14 -8.64 11.70
N THR A 158 -7.52 -9.63 11.09
CA THR A 158 -6.61 -9.47 9.95
C THR A 158 -7.42 -9.34 8.67
N LEU A 159 -7.08 -8.34 7.86
CA LEU A 159 -7.67 -8.09 6.54
C LEU A 159 -6.69 -8.46 5.43
N VAL A 160 -7.19 -9.23 4.47
CA VAL A 160 -6.45 -9.59 3.25
C VAL A 160 -7.25 -9.21 2.02
N THR A 161 -6.60 -9.06 0.87
CA THR A 161 -7.29 -8.77 -0.39
C THR A 161 -8.28 -9.88 -0.74
N SER A 162 -9.48 -9.50 -1.15
CA SER A 162 -10.55 -10.43 -1.53
C SER A 162 -10.35 -11.06 -2.92
N GLY A 163 -9.57 -10.41 -3.78
CA GLY A 163 -9.44 -10.75 -5.21
C GLY A 163 -10.54 -10.16 -6.09
N TYR A 164 -11.57 -9.53 -5.50
CA TYR A 164 -12.60 -8.86 -6.28
C TYR A 164 -12.09 -7.54 -6.86
N GLY A 165 -12.56 -7.20 -8.07
CA GLY A 165 -12.15 -5.99 -8.78
C GLY A 165 -10.92 -6.17 -9.70
N GLY A 166 -10.28 -7.35 -9.73
CA GLY A 166 -9.28 -7.74 -10.72
C GLY A 166 -7.93 -7.01 -10.69
N VAL A 167 -7.72 -6.07 -9.75
CA VAL A 167 -6.45 -5.34 -9.58
C VAL A 167 -5.50 -6.12 -8.67
N TYR A 168 -6.01 -6.61 -7.56
CA TYR A 168 -5.20 -7.29 -6.56
C TYR A 168 -5.50 -8.80 -6.54
N PRO A 169 -4.47 -9.66 -6.51
CA PRO A 169 -4.69 -11.07 -6.25
C PRO A 169 -5.26 -11.27 -4.85
N ARG A 170 -5.95 -12.38 -4.66
CA ARG A 170 -6.52 -12.73 -3.36
C ARG A 170 -5.42 -13.11 -2.35
N GLY A 171 -5.59 -12.68 -1.10
CA GLY A 171 -4.79 -13.14 0.02
C GLY A 171 -3.56 -12.30 0.34
N LEU A 172 -3.37 -11.13 -0.31
CA LEU A 172 -2.33 -10.18 0.09
C LEU A 172 -2.74 -9.52 1.40
N LEU A 173 -1.82 -9.46 2.36
CA LEU A 173 -2.08 -8.83 3.65
C LEU A 173 -2.26 -7.31 3.47
N ILE A 174 -3.38 -6.77 3.99
CA ILE A 174 -3.66 -5.33 3.99
C ILE A 174 -3.26 -4.74 5.35
N GLY A 175 -3.73 -5.31 6.44
CA GLY A 175 -3.52 -4.81 7.78
C GLY A 175 -4.44 -5.48 8.79
N HIS A 176 -4.66 -4.80 9.91
CA HIS A 176 -5.53 -5.29 10.97
C HIS A 176 -6.50 -4.20 11.45
N VAL A 177 -7.64 -4.63 11.94
CA VAL A 177 -8.67 -3.76 12.54
C VAL A 177 -8.18 -3.27 13.89
N SER A 178 -8.03 -1.96 14.06
CA SER A 178 -7.65 -1.35 15.35
C SER A 178 -8.86 -0.98 16.21
N GLU A 179 -9.94 -0.57 15.54
CA GLU A 179 -11.16 -0.11 16.21
C GLU A 179 -12.37 -0.34 15.31
N VAL A 180 -13.50 -0.71 15.90
CA VAL A 180 -14.79 -0.81 15.20
C VAL A 180 -15.67 0.33 15.68
N THR A 181 -16.14 1.18 14.78
CA THR A 181 -17.03 2.30 15.08
C THR A 181 -18.46 1.91 14.73
N ASP A 182 -19.32 2.01 15.72
CA ASP A 182 -20.76 1.77 15.57
C ASP A 182 -21.52 3.07 15.85
N ASP A 183 -21.79 3.85 14.80
CA ASP A 183 -22.57 5.07 14.90
C ASP A 183 -24.06 4.74 14.69
N PRO A 184 -24.91 4.92 15.72
CA PRO A 184 -26.34 4.65 15.59
C PRO A 184 -27.05 5.49 14.53
N SER A 185 -26.47 6.63 14.14
CA SER A 185 -27.04 7.55 13.15
C SER A 185 -26.84 7.08 11.70
N THR A 186 -25.90 6.14 11.47
CA THR A 186 -25.58 5.61 10.13
C THR A 186 -26.15 4.19 9.94
N PRO A 187 -26.63 3.85 8.74
CA PRO A 187 -27.12 2.50 8.44
C PRO A 187 -25.98 1.47 8.29
N VAL A 188 -24.73 1.91 8.18
CA VAL A 188 -23.55 1.10 7.99
C VAL A 188 -22.56 1.31 9.13
N ARG A 189 -21.71 0.32 9.38
CA ARG A 189 -20.58 0.39 10.32
C ARG A 189 -19.29 0.64 9.55
N GLU A 190 -18.33 1.15 10.27
CA GLU A 190 -16.95 1.31 9.78
C GLU A 190 -15.97 0.74 10.81
N ALA A 191 -14.84 0.28 10.31
CA ALA A 191 -13.75 -0.14 11.18
C ALA A 191 -12.45 0.53 10.73
N ARG A 192 -11.70 1.09 11.70
CA ARG A 192 -10.39 1.65 11.44
C ARG A 192 -9.38 0.53 11.23
N VAL A 193 -8.53 0.69 10.24
CA VAL A 193 -7.52 -0.30 9.84
C VAL A 193 -6.14 0.32 9.90
N VAL A 194 -5.22 -0.36 10.57
CA VAL A 194 -3.80 -0.05 10.53
C VAL A 194 -3.16 -0.91 9.46
N PRO A 195 -2.49 -0.31 8.47
CA PRO A 195 -1.80 -1.07 7.43
C PRO A 195 -0.67 -1.94 8.00
N ALA A 196 -0.42 -3.08 7.36
CA ALA A 196 0.68 -3.97 7.73
C ALA A 196 2.03 -3.44 7.21
N ALA A 197 2.03 -2.80 6.04
CA ALA A 197 3.23 -2.16 5.47
C ALA A 197 3.54 -0.84 6.17
N ASP A 198 4.81 -0.58 6.46
CA ASP A 198 5.28 0.70 6.99
C ASP A 198 5.55 1.69 5.86
N PHE A 199 4.58 2.57 5.60
CA PHE A 199 4.69 3.58 4.54
C PHE A 199 5.74 4.66 4.82
N SER A 200 6.19 4.81 6.06
CA SER A 200 7.23 5.78 6.42
C SER A 200 8.63 5.33 5.98
N ARG A 201 8.82 4.03 5.76
CA ARG A 201 10.10 3.38 5.46
C ARG A 201 10.12 2.59 4.16
N LEU A 202 9.28 2.98 3.19
CA LEU A 202 9.30 2.34 1.86
C LEU A 202 10.58 2.72 1.12
N GLU A 203 11.48 1.77 0.95
CA GLU A 203 12.73 1.93 0.22
C GLU A 203 12.77 0.99 -0.99
N GLU A 204 12.50 -0.30 -0.80
CA GLU A 204 12.35 -1.28 -1.87
C GLU A 204 10.96 -1.90 -1.85
N VAL A 205 10.46 -2.19 -3.03
CA VAL A 205 9.14 -2.82 -3.23
C VAL A 205 9.22 -3.90 -4.29
N PHE A 206 8.24 -4.79 -4.32
CA PHE A 206 8.03 -5.73 -5.40
C PHE A 206 6.77 -5.39 -6.19
N VAL A 207 6.90 -5.37 -7.50
CA VAL A 207 5.75 -5.30 -8.41
C VAL A 207 5.40 -6.71 -8.85
N ILE A 208 4.14 -7.10 -8.73
CA ILE A 208 3.63 -8.37 -9.24
C ILE A 208 3.38 -8.21 -10.73
N VAL A 209 4.28 -8.77 -11.56
CA VAL A 209 4.24 -8.64 -13.02
C VAL A 209 3.60 -9.85 -13.71
N SER A 210 3.23 -10.90 -12.98
CA SER A 210 2.46 -12.00 -13.53
C SER A 210 1.10 -11.49 -14.01
N GLN A 211 0.75 -11.83 -15.24
CA GLN A 211 -0.60 -11.58 -15.75
C GLN A 211 -1.56 -12.42 -14.90
N PHE A 212 -2.31 -11.75 -14.00
CA PHE A 212 -3.58 -12.32 -13.60
C PHE A 212 -4.42 -12.40 -14.87
N ASP A 213 -4.96 -13.60 -15.12
CA ASP A 213 -5.93 -13.77 -16.18
C ASP A 213 -7.10 -12.82 -15.89
N ARG A 214 -7.01 -11.61 -16.44
CA ARG A 214 -8.05 -10.58 -16.39
C ARG A 214 -9.15 -10.94 -17.36
N THR A 215 -9.61 -12.16 -17.34
CA THR A 215 -10.89 -12.49 -17.94
C THR A 215 -11.99 -11.91 -17.04
N LEU A 216 -12.06 -10.57 -17.02
CA LEU A 216 -13.37 -9.95 -16.95
C LEU A 216 -14.12 -10.57 -18.12
N PRO A 217 -15.27 -11.24 -17.90
CA PRO A 217 -16.09 -11.68 -19.00
C PRO A 217 -16.25 -10.49 -19.95
N ALA A 218 -15.93 -10.68 -21.22
CA ALA A 218 -16.00 -9.63 -22.24
C ALA A 218 -17.38 -9.02 -22.42
N ASP A 219 -18.34 -9.45 -21.64
CA ASP A 219 -19.78 -9.19 -21.75
C ASP A 219 -20.33 -8.20 -20.70
N ILE A 220 -19.47 -7.54 -19.91
CA ILE A 220 -19.96 -6.36 -19.18
C ILE A 220 -19.88 -5.17 -20.14
N ASP A 221 -20.91 -5.08 -20.99
CA ASP A 221 -21.17 -3.89 -21.78
C ASP A 221 -21.53 -2.74 -20.82
N THR A 222 -20.51 -1.95 -20.47
CA THR A 222 -20.67 -0.73 -19.65
C THR A 222 -21.41 0.37 -20.38
N THR A 223 -21.79 0.15 -21.63
CA THR A 223 -22.60 1.08 -22.44
C THR A 223 -24.09 0.70 -22.48
N ALA A 224 -24.46 -0.44 -21.89
CA ALA A 224 -25.86 -0.81 -21.79
C ALA A 224 -26.61 0.17 -20.89
N PRO A 225 -27.66 0.84 -21.35
CA PRO A 225 -28.45 1.71 -20.50
C PRO A 225 -29.05 0.88 -19.36
N VAL A 226 -28.89 1.37 -18.14
CA VAL A 226 -29.52 0.79 -16.94
C VAL A 226 -31.02 0.62 -17.25
N LYS A 227 -31.48 -0.63 -17.41
CA LYS A 227 -32.88 -0.90 -17.53
C LYS A 227 -33.55 -0.44 -16.25
N GLU A 228 -34.34 0.63 -16.35
CA GLU A 228 -35.23 1.04 -15.25
C GLU A 228 -36.07 -0.16 -14.80
N PRO A 229 -36.18 -0.38 -13.48
CA PRO A 229 -37.04 -1.43 -12.98
C PRO A 229 -38.48 -1.20 -13.51
N PRO A 230 -39.21 -2.25 -13.85
CA PRO A 230 -40.60 -2.11 -14.38
C PRO A 230 -41.42 -1.33 -13.38
N MET A 231 -42.00 -0.21 -13.87
CA MET A 231 -42.87 0.65 -13.09
C MET A 231 -44.02 -0.20 -12.52
N ASN A 232 -44.22 -0.10 -11.22
CA ASN A 232 -45.29 -0.80 -10.50
C ASN A 232 -46.67 -0.36 -11.10
N PRO A 233 -47.49 -1.27 -11.65
CA PRO A 233 -48.75 -0.92 -12.27
C PRO A 233 -49.76 -0.25 -11.35
N ASN A 234 -49.53 -0.22 -10.04
CA ASN A 234 -50.42 0.37 -9.05
C ASN A 234 -50.23 1.90 -8.80
N GLU A 235 -49.26 2.57 -9.42
CA GLU A 235 -49.04 4.01 -9.23
C GLU A 235 -49.89 4.90 -10.17
N LYS A 236 -50.69 4.32 -11.05
CA LYS A 236 -51.54 5.08 -11.97
C LYS A 236 -52.89 5.56 -11.39
N GLN A 237 -53.17 5.36 -10.11
CA GLN A 237 -54.48 5.76 -9.53
C GLN A 237 -54.40 6.86 -8.46
N ALA A 238 -53.30 7.56 -8.29
CA ALA A 238 -53.26 8.79 -7.48
C ALA A 238 -53.20 10.03 -8.38
N GLY A 239 -54.22 10.25 -9.15
CA GLY A 239 -54.43 11.46 -9.92
C GLY A 239 -55.39 12.37 -9.16
N VAL A 240 -54.92 13.49 -8.81
CA VAL A 240 -55.47 14.86 -8.73
C VAL A 240 -57.00 14.99 -8.67
N PRO A 241 -57.49 15.82 -7.77
CA PRO A 241 -58.35 16.89 -8.20
C PRO A 241 -57.65 18.26 -8.33
#